data_9b13579521006aa8de38ebf3fa1395f6
#
_entry.id   9b13579521006aa8de38ebf3fa1395f6
#
_cell.length_a   1.000
_cell.length_b   1.000
_cell.length_c   1.000
_cell.angle_alpha   90.00
_cell.angle_beta   90.00
_cell.angle_gamma   90.00
#
_symmetry.space_group_name_H-M   'P 1'
#
loop_
_entity.id
_entity.type
_entity.pdbx_description
1 polymer ?
#
loop_
_entity_poly.entity_id
_entity_poly.type
_entity_poly.pdbx_seq_one_letter_code
_entity_poly.pdbx_strand_id
1 'polypeptide(L)'
;MTAGNARIVAIAGGSGFIGGTIARRISRIAGFRVRLLTRNPEQARKRLEGLDADFVPAEITDPASVREAVAGSHAIVSAVQFDGYPVEDWSRGLTFEKVDYGGTVALLAAAKASSAKHFVYISGVAADEKSDHPAFRAKGRAERAVRESGLPYTIFRPSLVFGPGDRTVNLFARMLRFTPVFAVPGTGRQRVQPVFVEDLAACVALALTDSDRARNLTFDVGGPEPMTFDALIRLVMEVTGRHRPIVHIPEAMMRAVGFVAEKLPRPVLSRDAITFVTADHVCDIAPLVEKLGIQLTPMRQALSYLAPPR
;
A
#
# COMPACT_ATOMS: atom_id res chain seq x y z
N MET A 1 37.92 0.03 0.84
CA MET A 1 36.71 -0.13 1.66
C MET A 1 36.23 -1.55 1.47
N THR A 2 36.40 -2.39 2.47
CA THR A 2 36.02 -3.80 2.46
C THR A 2 34.51 -3.88 2.24
N ALA A 3 34.08 -4.66 1.24
CA ALA A 3 32.69 -4.99 1.00
C ALA A 3 32.13 -5.74 2.22
N GLY A 4 31.74 -4.99 3.24
CA GLY A 4 31.00 -5.51 4.38
C GLY A 4 29.72 -6.14 3.82
N ASN A 5 29.38 -7.32 4.31
CA ASN A 5 28.26 -8.12 3.87
C ASN A 5 26.97 -7.28 3.93
N ALA A 6 26.49 -6.78 2.78
CA ALA A 6 25.33 -5.89 2.73
C ALA A 6 24.09 -6.61 3.30
N ARG A 7 23.33 -5.94 4.15
CA ARG A 7 22.13 -6.48 4.76
C ARG A 7 21.02 -6.60 3.70
N ILE A 8 20.59 -7.79 3.39
CA ILE A 8 19.57 -8.04 2.40
C ILE A 8 18.20 -7.72 2.99
N VAL A 9 17.44 -6.84 2.33
CA VAL A 9 16.04 -6.56 2.63
C VAL A 9 15.18 -7.19 1.55
N ALA A 10 14.44 -8.24 1.89
CA ALA A 10 13.49 -8.88 0.99
C ALA A 10 12.16 -8.13 1.02
N ILE A 11 11.61 -7.80 -0.16
CA ILE A 11 10.36 -7.06 -0.30
C ILE A 11 9.37 -7.87 -1.11
N ALA A 12 8.35 -8.40 -0.45
CA ALA A 12 7.22 -9.03 -1.10
C ALA A 12 6.22 -7.96 -1.54
N GLY A 13 5.67 -8.08 -2.76
CA GLY A 13 4.90 -7.01 -3.39
C GLY A 13 5.76 -5.86 -3.94
N GLY A 14 7.08 -6.07 -4.03
CA GLY A 14 8.06 -5.05 -4.43
C GLY A 14 7.91 -4.54 -5.86
N SER A 15 7.22 -5.25 -6.75
CA SER A 15 6.89 -4.76 -8.09
C SER A 15 5.64 -3.88 -8.13
N GLY A 16 4.92 -3.74 -7.01
CA GLY A 16 3.75 -2.88 -6.86
C GLY A 16 4.10 -1.40 -6.64
N PHE A 17 3.07 -0.56 -6.51
CA PHE A 17 3.22 0.88 -6.30
C PHE A 17 3.97 1.19 -4.98
N ILE A 18 3.46 0.71 -3.85
CA ILE A 18 4.06 0.95 -2.53
C ILE A 18 5.40 0.22 -2.42
N GLY A 19 5.43 -1.09 -2.71
CA GLY A 19 6.65 -1.89 -2.56
C GLY A 19 7.79 -1.43 -3.47
N GLY A 20 7.49 -0.98 -4.69
CA GLY A 20 8.49 -0.42 -5.61
C GLY A 20 9.09 0.89 -5.12
N THR A 21 8.28 1.77 -4.52
CA THR A 21 8.76 3.02 -3.92
C THR A 21 9.65 2.72 -2.70
N ILE A 22 9.22 1.80 -1.83
CA ILE A 22 10.04 1.32 -0.71
C ILE A 22 11.38 0.77 -1.21
N ALA A 23 11.35 -0.05 -2.25
CA ALA A 23 12.56 -0.63 -2.84
C ALA A 23 13.54 0.43 -3.35
N ARG A 24 13.04 1.42 -4.10
CA ARG A 24 13.86 2.57 -4.57
C ARG A 24 14.44 3.38 -3.41
N ARG A 25 13.70 3.55 -2.34
CA ARG A 25 14.18 4.25 -1.15
C ARG A 25 15.29 3.49 -0.45
N ILE A 26 15.11 2.19 -0.20
CA ILE A 26 16.07 1.35 0.52
C ILE A 26 17.34 1.13 -0.30
N SER A 27 17.26 0.97 -1.63
CA SER A 27 18.43 0.76 -2.49
C SER A 27 19.44 1.93 -2.46
N ARG A 28 19.00 3.12 -2.03
CA ARG A 28 19.87 4.30 -1.88
C ARG A 28 20.56 4.38 -0.51
N ILE A 29 20.26 3.47 0.40
CA ILE A 29 20.84 3.47 1.76
C ILE A 29 22.06 2.56 1.78
N ALA A 30 23.20 3.12 2.12
CA ALA A 30 24.44 2.37 2.21
C ALA A 30 24.32 1.18 3.19
N GLY A 31 24.87 0.03 2.81
CA GLY A 31 24.85 -1.18 3.64
C GLY A 31 23.57 -2.03 3.51
N PHE A 32 22.60 -1.62 2.67
CA PHE A 32 21.47 -2.45 2.32
C PHE A 32 21.56 -2.93 0.86
N ARG A 33 21.06 -4.14 0.62
CA ARG A 33 20.80 -4.70 -0.70
C ARG A 33 19.34 -5.10 -0.78
N VAL A 34 18.64 -4.66 -1.82
CA VAL A 34 17.23 -4.96 -2.02
C VAL A 34 17.07 -6.27 -2.76
N ARG A 35 16.16 -7.13 -2.28
CA ARG A 35 15.71 -8.32 -3.00
C ARG A 35 14.21 -8.25 -3.18
N LEU A 36 13.74 -8.21 -4.42
CA LEU A 36 12.34 -8.12 -4.77
C LEU A 36 11.77 -9.50 -5.07
N LEU A 37 10.76 -9.89 -4.29
CA LEU A 37 9.99 -11.09 -4.54
C LEU A 37 8.89 -10.78 -5.56
N THR A 38 8.89 -11.48 -6.69
CA THR A 38 7.95 -11.23 -7.79
C THR A 38 7.65 -12.49 -8.59
N ARG A 39 6.42 -12.63 -9.09
CA ARG A 39 6.04 -13.75 -9.97
C ARG A 39 6.70 -13.68 -11.35
N ASN A 40 7.01 -12.47 -11.81
CA ASN A 40 7.63 -12.24 -13.11
C ASN A 40 8.82 -11.26 -12.98
N PRO A 41 10.06 -11.77 -12.79
CA PRO A 41 11.27 -10.95 -12.64
C PRO A 41 11.56 -10.04 -13.83
N GLU A 42 11.31 -10.51 -15.05
CA GLU A 42 11.59 -9.71 -16.26
C GLU A 42 10.65 -8.51 -16.37
N GLN A 43 9.36 -8.72 -16.12
CA GLN A 43 8.37 -7.64 -16.11
C GLN A 43 8.66 -6.65 -14.97
N ALA A 44 9.07 -7.15 -13.80
CA ALA A 44 9.42 -6.30 -12.66
C ALA A 44 10.66 -5.44 -12.97
N ARG A 45 11.69 -5.98 -13.61
CA ARG A 45 12.88 -5.22 -14.05
C ARG A 45 12.52 -4.09 -15.03
N LYS A 46 11.67 -4.38 -16.02
CA LYS A 46 11.19 -3.34 -16.96
C LYS A 46 10.42 -2.24 -16.24
N ARG A 47 9.56 -2.60 -15.29
CA ARG A 47 8.75 -1.64 -14.54
C ARG A 47 9.57 -0.78 -13.57
N LEU A 48 10.62 -1.36 -13.01
CA LEU A 48 11.51 -0.73 -12.04
C LEU A 48 12.89 -0.46 -12.64
N GLU A 49 12.91 -0.03 -13.90
CA GLU A 49 14.13 0.32 -14.59
C GLU A 49 15.03 1.26 -13.76
N GLY A 50 16.34 1.00 -13.78
CA GLY A 50 17.34 1.73 -13.00
C GLY A 50 17.37 1.40 -11.51
N LEU A 51 16.55 0.45 -11.01
CA LEU A 51 16.63 -0.01 -9.64
C LEU A 51 17.74 -1.09 -9.51
N ASP A 52 18.72 -0.81 -8.66
CA ASP A 52 19.72 -1.80 -8.24
C ASP A 52 19.09 -2.74 -7.19
N ALA A 53 18.69 -3.93 -7.63
CA ALA A 53 18.04 -4.94 -6.81
C ALA A 53 18.16 -6.35 -7.41
N ASP A 54 18.10 -7.36 -6.54
CA ASP A 54 17.91 -8.76 -6.95
C ASP A 54 16.42 -9.00 -7.20
N PHE A 55 16.06 -9.43 -8.40
CA PHE A 55 14.68 -9.82 -8.73
C PHE A 55 14.58 -11.34 -8.67
N VAL A 56 13.88 -11.85 -7.66
CA VAL A 56 13.78 -13.28 -7.37
C VAL A 56 12.36 -13.77 -7.65
N PRO A 57 12.20 -14.86 -8.43
CA PRO A 57 10.90 -15.44 -8.66
C PRO A 57 10.33 -15.97 -7.33
N ALA A 58 9.10 -15.58 -7.02
CA ALA A 58 8.40 -16.06 -5.84
C ALA A 58 6.87 -15.98 -6.02
N GLU A 59 6.19 -17.05 -5.65
CA GLU A 59 4.73 -17.09 -5.51
C GLU A 59 4.39 -17.02 -4.03
N ILE A 60 3.74 -15.93 -3.62
CA ILE A 60 3.47 -15.63 -2.21
C ILE A 60 2.56 -16.66 -1.52
N THR A 61 1.77 -17.36 -2.31
CA THR A 61 0.85 -18.41 -1.83
C THR A 61 1.50 -19.81 -1.78
N ASP A 62 2.77 -19.91 -2.19
CA ASP A 62 3.58 -21.13 -2.08
C ASP A 62 4.65 -20.96 -1.00
N PRO A 63 4.51 -21.63 0.17
CA PRO A 63 5.48 -21.51 1.26
C PRO A 63 6.90 -21.96 0.92
N ALA A 64 7.07 -22.91 0.00
CA ALA A 64 8.39 -23.38 -0.42
C ALA A 64 9.11 -22.30 -1.24
N SER A 65 8.42 -21.74 -2.22
CA SER A 65 8.89 -20.62 -3.04
C SER A 65 9.28 -19.40 -2.19
N VAL A 66 8.43 -19.04 -1.22
CA VAL A 66 8.70 -17.92 -0.32
C VAL A 66 9.94 -18.17 0.55
N ARG A 67 10.09 -19.38 1.10
CA ARG A 67 11.25 -19.74 1.95
C ARG A 67 12.55 -19.60 1.20
N GLU A 68 12.59 -20.09 -0.02
CA GLU A 68 13.76 -20.01 -0.88
C GLU A 68 14.10 -18.53 -1.20
N ALA A 69 13.10 -17.76 -1.59
CA ALA A 69 13.27 -16.37 -1.99
C ALA A 69 13.76 -15.45 -0.85
N VAL A 70 13.39 -15.70 0.41
CA VAL A 70 13.82 -14.87 1.55
C VAL A 70 15.08 -15.40 2.24
N ALA A 71 15.66 -16.50 1.79
CA ALA A 71 16.85 -17.09 2.43
C ALA A 71 17.99 -16.06 2.58
N GLY A 72 18.58 -15.99 3.79
CA GLY A 72 19.67 -15.08 4.12
C GLY A 72 19.26 -13.60 4.21
N SER A 73 17.97 -13.28 4.20
CA SER A 73 17.50 -11.90 4.35
C SER A 73 17.63 -11.44 5.80
N HIS A 74 18.17 -10.22 5.96
CA HIS A 74 18.27 -9.55 7.27
C HIS A 74 16.92 -9.01 7.74
N ALA A 75 16.13 -8.48 6.82
CA ALA A 75 14.78 -8.00 7.10
C ALA A 75 13.82 -8.34 5.95
N ILE A 76 12.54 -8.42 6.26
CA ILE A 76 11.48 -8.70 5.29
C ILE A 76 10.42 -7.61 5.37
N VAL A 77 10.03 -7.07 4.22
CA VAL A 77 8.93 -6.12 4.07
C VAL A 77 7.80 -6.79 3.31
N SER A 78 6.63 -6.88 3.93
CA SER A 78 5.41 -7.36 3.29
C SER A 78 4.55 -6.18 2.86
N ALA A 79 4.52 -5.90 1.55
CA ALA A 79 3.62 -4.95 0.89
C ALA A 79 2.74 -5.69 -0.13
N VAL A 80 2.31 -6.90 0.26
CA VAL A 80 1.56 -7.82 -0.61
C VAL A 80 0.14 -7.32 -0.81
N GLN A 81 -0.31 -7.40 -2.06
CA GLN A 81 -1.68 -7.18 -2.47
C GLN A 81 -1.92 -7.96 -3.77
N PHE A 82 -3.09 -8.56 -3.94
CA PHE A 82 -3.37 -9.32 -5.16
C PHE A 82 -3.70 -8.42 -6.36
N ASP A 83 -3.51 -8.96 -7.56
CA ASP A 83 -3.90 -8.29 -8.80
C ASP A 83 -5.42 -8.21 -8.93
N GLY A 84 -5.92 -7.04 -9.27
CA GLY A 84 -7.36 -6.80 -9.40
C GLY A 84 -8.01 -6.19 -8.15
N TYR A 85 -7.20 -5.97 -7.08
CA TYR A 85 -7.70 -5.27 -5.88
C TYR A 85 -8.53 -4.02 -6.26
N PRO A 86 -9.70 -3.79 -5.64
CA PRO A 86 -10.27 -4.51 -4.50
C PRO A 86 -11.24 -5.65 -4.86
N VAL A 87 -11.25 -6.14 -6.07
CA VAL A 87 -12.19 -7.19 -6.52
C VAL A 87 -11.52 -8.55 -6.46
N GLU A 88 -12.06 -9.46 -5.64
CA GLU A 88 -11.56 -10.83 -5.52
C GLU A 88 -11.87 -11.66 -6.77
N ASP A 89 -10.93 -12.51 -7.17
CA ASP A 89 -11.10 -13.54 -8.20
C ASP A 89 -10.89 -14.93 -7.58
N TRP A 90 -11.99 -15.51 -7.13
CA TRP A 90 -12.01 -16.82 -6.48
C TRP A 90 -11.53 -17.94 -7.40
N SER A 91 -11.79 -17.83 -8.71
CA SER A 91 -11.38 -18.84 -9.69
C SER A 91 -9.85 -18.92 -9.83
N ARG A 92 -9.16 -17.80 -9.63
CA ARG A 92 -7.70 -17.71 -9.67
C ARG A 92 -7.05 -17.72 -8.28
N GLY A 93 -7.86 -17.80 -7.22
CA GLY A 93 -7.38 -17.73 -5.85
C GLY A 93 -6.79 -16.36 -5.47
N LEU A 94 -7.20 -15.29 -6.15
CA LEU A 94 -6.80 -13.92 -5.85
C LEU A 94 -7.80 -13.32 -4.86
N THR A 95 -7.64 -13.68 -3.58
CA THR A 95 -8.53 -13.28 -2.49
C THR A 95 -7.74 -12.66 -1.35
N PHE A 96 -8.39 -11.82 -0.56
CA PHE A 96 -7.80 -11.24 0.65
C PHE A 96 -7.31 -12.31 1.62
N GLU A 97 -8.12 -13.37 1.79
CA GLU A 97 -7.77 -14.46 2.70
C GLU A 97 -6.52 -15.21 2.24
N LYS A 98 -6.45 -15.59 0.96
CA LYS A 98 -5.36 -16.39 0.44
C LYS A 98 -4.07 -15.61 0.24
N VAL A 99 -4.16 -14.40 -0.33
CA VAL A 99 -2.99 -13.63 -0.73
C VAL A 99 -2.54 -12.69 0.39
N ASP A 100 -3.44 -11.85 0.91
CA ASP A 100 -3.06 -10.85 1.93
C ASP A 100 -2.75 -11.51 3.28
N TYR A 101 -3.66 -12.36 3.79
CA TYR A 101 -3.44 -13.07 5.05
C TYR A 101 -2.51 -14.26 4.87
N GLY A 102 -2.85 -15.22 4.02
CA GLY A 102 -2.07 -16.47 3.83
C GLY A 102 -0.65 -16.20 3.35
N GLY A 103 -0.47 -15.26 2.41
CA GLY A 103 0.85 -14.84 1.96
C GLY A 103 1.69 -14.20 3.07
N THR A 104 1.06 -13.41 3.95
CA THR A 104 1.77 -12.84 5.11
C THR A 104 2.17 -13.92 6.10
N VAL A 105 1.33 -14.93 6.36
CA VAL A 105 1.66 -16.07 7.23
C VAL A 105 2.83 -16.89 6.64
N ALA A 106 2.84 -17.13 5.33
CA ALA A 106 3.96 -17.80 4.65
C ALA A 106 5.27 -17.02 4.78
N LEU A 107 5.22 -15.68 4.61
CA LEU A 107 6.38 -14.81 4.82
C LEU A 107 6.89 -14.85 6.27
N LEU A 108 6.01 -14.86 7.26
CA LEU A 108 6.40 -14.95 8.67
C LEU A 108 7.09 -16.28 8.97
N ALA A 109 6.56 -17.39 8.48
CA ALA A 109 7.19 -18.69 8.65
C ALA A 109 8.59 -18.74 8.00
N ALA A 110 8.73 -18.19 6.79
CA ALA A 110 10.00 -18.10 6.09
C ALA A 110 10.98 -17.13 6.78
N ALA A 111 10.49 -16.03 7.35
CA ALA A 111 11.29 -15.07 8.13
C ALA A 111 11.91 -15.73 9.36
N LYS A 112 11.14 -16.53 10.10
CA LYS A 112 11.65 -17.31 11.23
C LYS A 112 12.75 -18.29 10.81
N ALA A 113 12.50 -19.04 9.73
CA ALA A 113 13.46 -20.01 9.21
C ALA A 113 14.78 -19.36 8.71
N SER A 114 14.70 -18.14 8.16
CA SER A 114 15.88 -17.38 7.69
C SER A 114 16.59 -16.59 8.80
N SER A 115 16.11 -16.64 10.04
CA SER A 115 16.61 -15.85 11.16
C SER A 115 16.62 -14.33 10.90
N ALA A 116 15.62 -13.85 10.18
CA ALA A 116 15.43 -12.42 9.91
C ALA A 116 15.32 -11.62 11.22
N LYS A 117 15.91 -10.43 11.24
CA LYS A 117 16.00 -9.59 12.43
C LYS A 117 14.85 -8.59 12.56
N HIS A 118 14.09 -8.38 11.49
CA HIS A 118 12.97 -7.44 11.47
C HIS A 118 11.94 -7.82 10.39
N PHE A 119 10.67 -7.72 10.74
CA PHE A 119 9.55 -7.92 9.82
C PHE A 119 8.71 -6.64 9.75
N VAL A 120 8.62 -6.02 8.59
CA VAL A 120 7.80 -4.83 8.36
C VAL A 120 6.55 -5.23 7.59
N TYR A 121 5.38 -4.91 8.13
CA TYR A 121 4.09 -5.20 7.50
C TYR A 121 3.36 -3.92 7.10
N ILE A 122 2.96 -3.83 5.83
CA ILE A 122 2.12 -2.75 5.33
C ILE A 122 0.66 -3.20 5.37
N SER A 123 -0.04 -2.71 6.39
CA SER A 123 -1.45 -2.98 6.66
C SER A 123 -2.36 -1.90 6.06
N GLY A 124 -3.35 -1.41 6.79
CA GLY A 124 -4.24 -0.29 6.47
C GLY A 124 -5.01 0.18 7.71
N VAL A 125 -5.40 1.46 7.76
CA VAL A 125 -6.03 2.06 8.95
C VAL A 125 -7.32 1.37 9.40
N ALA A 126 -8.06 0.72 8.54
CA ALA A 126 -9.28 0.01 8.91
C ALA A 126 -9.06 -1.49 9.21
N ALA A 127 -7.80 -1.93 9.43
CA ALA A 127 -7.51 -3.33 9.73
C ALA A 127 -8.12 -3.75 11.06
N ASP A 128 -9.06 -4.69 11.01
CA ASP A 128 -9.76 -5.27 12.17
C ASP A 128 -10.16 -6.71 11.88
N GLU A 129 -9.69 -7.65 12.69
CA GLU A 129 -9.97 -9.09 12.52
C GLU A 129 -11.46 -9.45 12.67
N LYS A 130 -12.24 -8.58 13.30
CA LYS A 130 -13.69 -8.74 13.50
C LYS A 130 -14.53 -8.02 12.44
N SER A 131 -13.89 -7.34 11.50
CA SER A 131 -14.60 -6.60 10.45
C SER A 131 -15.40 -7.53 9.54
N ASP A 132 -16.59 -7.10 9.17
CA ASP A 132 -17.40 -7.75 8.13
C ASP A 132 -16.76 -7.60 6.75
N HIS A 133 -15.96 -6.53 6.55
CA HIS A 133 -15.29 -6.28 5.28
C HIS A 133 -14.09 -7.22 5.09
N PRO A 134 -14.06 -8.05 4.02
CA PRO A 134 -13.04 -9.09 3.85
C PRO A 134 -11.59 -8.56 3.88
N ALA A 135 -11.34 -7.40 3.25
CA ALA A 135 -10.01 -6.79 3.21
C ALA A 135 -9.53 -6.37 4.61
N PHE A 136 -10.40 -5.73 5.40
CA PHE A 136 -10.05 -5.28 6.75
C PHE A 136 -9.84 -6.45 7.69
N ARG A 137 -10.68 -7.47 7.57
CA ARG A 137 -10.57 -8.72 8.34
C ARG A 137 -9.26 -9.46 8.03
N ALA A 138 -8.91 -9.63 6.77
CA ALA A 138 -7.67 -10.28 6.37
C ALA A 138 -6.44 -9.53 6.89
N LYS A 139 -6.43 -8.20 6.78
CA LYS A 139 -5.36 -7.35 7.32
C LYS A 139 -5.27 -7.42 8.85
N GLY A 140 -6.40 -7.36 9.55
CA GLY A 140 -6.44 -7.50 11.02
C GLY A 140 -5.89 -8.86 11.50
N ARG A 141 -6.27 -9.94 10.83
CA ARG A 141 -5.73 -11.29 11.08
C ARG A 141 -4.23 -11.37 10.78
N ALA A 142 -3.78 -10.76 9.70
CA ALA A 142 -2.35 -10.70 9.36
C ALA A 142 -1.56 -9.92 10.43
N GLU A 143 -2.07 -8.80 10.91
CA GLU A 143 -1.44 -8.05 12.00
C GLU A 143 -1.34 -8.87 13.30
N ARG A 144 -2.38 -9.62 13.65
CA ARG A 144 -2.34 -10.53 14.78
C ARG A 144 -1.23 -11.58 14.59
N ALA A 145 -1.17 -12.22 13.43
CA ALA A 145 -0.12 -13.19 13.12
C ALA A 145 1.29 -12.58 13.20
N VAL A 146 1.46 -11.32 12.77
CA VAL A 146 2.73 -10.59 12.92
C VAL A 146 3.08 -10.39 14.38
N ARG A 147 2.15 -9.92 15.23
CA ARG A 147 2.40 -9.69 16.67
C ARG A 147 2.73 -10.99 17.42
N GLU A 148 2.02 -12.07 17.08
CA GLU A 148 2.20 -13.39 17.71
C GLU A 148 3.39 -14.17 17.12
N SER A 149 4.04 -13.66 16.08
CA SER A 149 5.14 -14.35 15.39
C SER A 149 6.37 -14.57 16.25
N GLY A 150 6.61 -13.75 17.27
CA GLY A 150 7.87 -13.74 18.06
C GLY A 150 9.04 -13.08 17.32
N LEU A 151 8.85 -12.58 16.09
CA LEU A 151 9.84 -11.78 15.38
C LEU A 151 9.76 -10.32 15.83
N PRO A 152 10.88 -9.57 15.88
CA PRO A 152 10.81 -8.12 15.93
C PRO A 152 10.07 -7.59 14.71
N TYR A 153 9.08 -6.71 14.92
CA TYR A 153 8.23 -6.25 13.85
C TYR A 153 7.98 -4.74 13.89
N THR A 154 7.52 -4.20 12.76
CA THR A 154 6.83 -2.90 12.67
C THR A 154 5.63 -3.05 11.75
N ILE A 155 4.47 -2.56 12.19
CA ILE A 155 3.26 -2.52 11.37
C ILE A 155 2.96 -1.07 11.02
N PHE A 156 2.84 -0.78 9.73
CA PHE A 156 2.35 0.49 9.23
C PHE A 156 0.94 0.33 8.70
N ARG A 157 0.01 1.15 9.17
CA ARG A 157 -1.38 1.21 8.74
C ARG A 157 -1.60 2.47 7.92
N PRO A 158 -1.28 2.47 6.62
CA PRO A 158 -1.51 3.65 5.81
C PRO A 158 -3.01 3.89 5.58
N SER A 159 -3.39 5.18 5.50
CA SER A 159 -4.63 5.66 4.95
C SER A 159 -4.58 5.58 3.41
N LEU A 160 -5.21 6.48 2.68
CA LEU A 160 -5.14 6.55 1.22
C LEU A 160 -3.72 6.89 0.74
N VAL A 161 -2.97 5.93 0.23
CA VAL A 161 -1.62 6.18 -0.30
C VAL A 161 -1.72 6.70 -1.72
N PHE A 162 -1.08 7.84 -1.99
CA PHE A 162 -1.06 8.45 -3.31
C PHE A 162 0.35 8.81 -3.77
N GLY A 163 0.52 9.04 -5.08
CA GLY A 163 1.79 9.44 -5.68
C GLY A 163 1.88 9.03 -7.16
N PRO A 164 3.03 9.25 -7.81
CA PRO A 164 3.24 8.83 -9.19
C PRO A 164 3.00 7.33 -9.37
N GLY A 165 2.00 6.98 -10.18
CA GLY A 165 1.66 5.58 -10.46
C GLY A 165 0.61 4.94 -9.53
N ASP A 166 0.01 5.67 -8.57
CA ASP A 166 -1.13 5.18 -7.81
C ASP A 166 -2.36 4.95 -8.72
N ARG A 167 -3.29 4.12 -8.25
CA ARG A 167 -4.49 3.76 -9.02
C ARG A 167 -5.71 4.61 -8.67
N THR A 168 -5.65 5.43 -7.63
CA THR A 168 -6.80 6.18 -7.11
C THR A 168 -6.76 7.64 -7.54
N VAL A 169 -5.79 8.42 -7.08
CA VAL A 169 -5.71 9.86 -7.39
C VAL A 169 -5.38 10.08 -8.86
N ASN A 170 -4.51 9.24 -9.44
CA ASN A 170 -4.23 9.29 -10.88
C ASN A 170 -5.46 8.89 -11.73
N LEU A 171 -6.34 7.98 -11.23
CA LEU A 171 -7.62 7.71 -11.88
C LEU A 171 -8.53 8.94 -11.84
N PHE A 172 -8.62 9.66 -10.71
CA PHE A 172 -9.39 10.89 -10.60
C PHE A 172 -8.90 11.95 -11.59
N ALA A 173 -7.60 12.18 -11.66
CA ALA A 173 -7.00 13.10 -12.62
C ALA A 173 -7.34 12.70 -14.08
N ARG A 174 -7.31 11.41 -14.38
CA ARG A 174 -7.71 10.88 -15.70
C ARG A 174 -9.20 11.07 -15.96
N MET A 175 -10.07 10.78 -14.99
CA MET A 175 -11.53 11.02 -15.13
C MET A 175 -11.83 12.48 -15.42
N LEU A 176 -11.20 13.42 -14.71
CA LEU A 176 -11.35 14.86 -14.96
C LEU A 176 -10.96 15.28 -16.37
N ARG A 177 -10.14 14.48 -17.05
CA ARG A 177 -9.75 14.75 -18.45
C ARG A 177 -10.85 14.38 -19.45
N PHE A 178 -11.63 13.31 -19.17
CA PHE A 178 -12.51 12.69 -20.15
C PHE A 178 -14.00 12.80 -19.82
N THR A 179 -14.37 13.15 -18.57
CA THR A 179 -15.77 13.24 -18.17
C THR A 179 -16.22 14.71 -18.02
N PRO A 180 -17.46 15.05 -18.39
CA PRO A 180 -18.02 16.39 -18.22
C PRO A 180 -18.37 16.72 -16.75
N VAL A 181 -18.63 15.69 -15.94
CA VAL A 181 -18.95 15.79 -14.51
C VAL A 181 -18.10 14.80 -13.74
N PHE A 182 -17.88 15.05 -12.44
CA PHE A 182 -17.24 14.11 -11.55
C PHE A 182 -18.25 13.54 -10.57
N ALA A 183 -18.52 12.24 -10.67
CA ALA A 183 -19.45 11.54 -9.82
C ALA A 183 -18.78 11.10 -8.51
N VAL A 184 -19.35 11.51 -7.38
CA VAL A 184 -18.87 11.15 -6.04
C VAL A 184 -19.91 10.25 -5.37
N PRO A 185 -19.53 9.05 -4.89
CA PRO A 185 -20.41 8.20 -4.10
C PRO A 185 -20.73 8.84 -2.74
N GLY A 186 -22.01 8.81 -2.34
CA GLY A 186 -22.45 9.36 -1.08
C GLY A 186 -22.46 10.89 -1.06
N THR A 187 -22.15 11.47 0.07
CA THR A 187 -22.25 12.94 0.31
C THR A 187 -20.96 13.70 0.00
N GLY A 188 -19.84 13.03 -0.25
CA GLY A 188 -18.53 13.64 -0.40
C GLY A 188 -17.94 14.21 0.89
N ARG A 189 -18.65 14.07 2.05
CA ARG A 189 -18.23 14.58 3.36
C ARG A 189 -17.37 13.60 4.15
N GLN A 190 -17.30 12.33 3.73
CA GLN A 190 -16.42 11.35 4.36
C GLN A 190 -14.98 11.89 4.40
N ARG A 191 -14.31 11.65 5.50
CA ARG A 191 -12.97 12.20 5.75
C ARG A 191 -11.90 11.21 5.33
N VAL A 192 -10.92 11.71 4.60
CA VAL A 192 -9.73 10.97 4.17
C VAL A 192 -8.48 11.71 4.63
N GLN A 193 -7.39 10.99 4.83
CA GLN A 193 -6.10 11.56 5.24
C GLN A 193 -4.98 11.04 4.32
N PRO A 194 -4.94 11.50 3.05
CA PRO A 194 -4.05 10.95 2.04
C PRO A 194 -2.58 11.11 2.43
N VAL A 195 -1.80 10.02 2.33
CA VAL A 195 -0.37 10.00 2.61
C VAL A 195 0.43 9.82 1.32
N PHE A 196 1.49 10.63 1.17
CA PHE A 196 2.39 10.52 0.04
C PHE A 196 3.22 9.23 0.13
N VAL A 197 3.32 8.49 -0.96
CA VAL A 197 3.99 7.17 -0.99
C VAL A 197 5.47 7.25 -0.59
N GLU A 198 6.15 8.37 -0.88
CA GLU A 198 7.54 8.56 -0.48
C GLU A 198 7.69 8.76 1.03
N ASP A 199 6.69 9.35 1.70
CA ASP A 199 6.68 9.48 3.16
C ASP A 199 6.50 8.10 3.82
N LEU A 200 5.59 7.27 3.29
CA LEU A 200 5.45 5.88 3.76
C LEU A 200 6.76 5.09 3.54
N ALA A 201 7.40 5.26 2.38
CA ALA A 201 8.68 4.62 2.11
C ALA A 201 9.79 5.13 3.06
N ALA A 202 9.76 6.40 3.44
CA ALA A 202 10.67 6.96 4.44
C ALA A 202 10.43 6.36 5.83
N CYS A 203 9.18 6.18 6.25
CA CYS A 203 8.85 5.49 7.51
C CYS A 203 9.42 4.07 7.54
N VAL A 204 9.24 3.31 6.45
CA VAL A 204 9.80 1.94 6.35
C VAL A 204 11.33 1.96 6.40
N ALA A 205 11.96 2.88 5.70
CA ALA A 205 13.42 3.02 5.72
C ALA A 205 13.94 3.34 7.13
N LEU A 206 13.28 4.26 7.86
CA LEU A 206 13.62 4.57 9.25
C LEU A 206 13.46 3.35 10.17
N ALA A 207 12.37 2.58 10.03
CA ALA A 207 12.17 1.37 10.82
C ALA A 207 13.27 0.30 10.58
N LEU A 208 13.89 0.29 9.40
CA LEU A 208 14.96 -0.64 9.07
C LEU A 208 16.35 -0.14 9.46
N THR A 209 16.57 1.17 9.48
CA THR A 209 17.87 1.79 9.83
C THR A 209 18.02 2.06 11.32
N ASP A 210 16.92 2.42 11.97
CA ASP A 210 16.83 2.71 13.40
C ASP A 210 15.69 1.87 14.02
N SER A 211 15.91 0.56 14.07
CA SER A 211 14.87 -0.39 14.48
C SER A 211 14.37 -0.16 15.91
N ASP A 212 15.16 0.44 16.79
CA ASP A 212 14.78 0.64 18.20
C ASP A 212 13.61 1.63 18.35
N ARG A 213 13.49 2.58 17.42
CA ARG A 213 12.34 3.52 17.38
C ARG A 213 11.03 2.90 16.91
N ALA A 214 11.11 1.78 16.21
CA ALA A 214 9.94 1.19 15.52
C ALA A 214 9.64 -0.26 15.95
N ARG A 215 10.54 -0.89 16.72
CA ARG A 215 10.45 -2.29 17.10
C ARG A 215 9.19 -2.58 17.92
N ASN A 216 8.43 -3.57 17.47
CA ASN A 216 7.20 -4.06 18.10
C ASN A 216 6.12 -2.98 18.24
N LEU A 217 6.12 -2.02 17.32
CA LEU A 217 5.15 -0.94 17.29
C LEU A 217 4.25 -1.04 16.05
N THR A 218 3.05 -0.49 16.20
CA THR A 218 2.09 -0.29 15.12
C THR A 218 1.87 1.22 14.98
N PHE A 219 1.98 1.74 13.77
CA PHE A 219 1.79 3.14 13.46
C PHE A 219 0.67 3.30 12.42
N ASP A 220 -0.26 4.16 12.72
CA ASP A 220 -1.15 4.68 11.70
C ASP A 220 -0.41 5.72 10.87
N VAL A 221 -0.60 5.70 9.54
CA VAL A 221 0.16 6.53 8.61
C VAL A 221 -0.81 7.30 7.72
N GLY A 222 -1.13 8.51 8.13
CA GLY A 222 -1.88 9.50 7.35
C GLY A 222 -0.97 10.62 6.86
N GLY A 223 -1.47 11.45 5.95
CA GLY A 223 -0.82 12.71 5.62
C GLY A 223 -1.04 13.74 6.74
N PRO A 224 -0.38 14.92 6.66
CA PRO A 224 -0.47 15.94 7.70
C PRO A 224 -1.86 16.59 7.80
N GLU A 225 -2.67 16.51 6.75
CA GLU A 225 -3.93 17.22 6.62
C GLU A 225 -5.09 16.27 6.30
N PRO A 226 -5.98 15.98 7.29
CA PRO A 226 -7.24 15.31 6.98
C PRO A 226 -8.17 16.25 6.21
N MET A 227 -8.87 15.71 5.20
CA MET A 227 -9.79 16.49 4.36
C MET A 227 -11.04 15.68 4.00
N THR A 228 -12.09 16.35 3.49
CA THR A 228 -13.23 15.65 2.93
C THR A 228 -12.91 15.09 1.55
N PHE A 229 -13.63 14.07 1.12
CA PHE A 229 -13.46 13.50 -0.22
C PHE A 229 -13.70 14.56 -1.32
N ASP A 230 -14.71 15.43 -1.12
CA ASP A 230 -14.95 16.56 -2.01
C ASP A 230 -13.74 17.53 -2.07
N ALA A 231 -13.12 17.82 -0.93
CA ALA A 231 -11.93 18.67 -0.89
C ALA A 231 -10.75 18.02 -1.61
N LEU A 232 -10.58 16.70 -1.46
CA LEU A 232 -9.60 15.93 -2.22
C LEU A 232 -9.80 16.08 -3.73
N ILE A 233 -11.05 15.88 -4.22
CA ILE A 233 -11.35 16.00 -5.66
C ILE A 233 -11.12 17.44 -6.15
N ARG A 234 -11.54 18.46 -5.38
CA ARG A 234 -11.29 19.87 -5.74
C ARG A 234 -9.80 20.20 -5.79
N LEU A 235 -9.00 19.65 -4.88
CA LEU A 235 -7.56 19.81 -4.91
C LEU A 235 -6.94 19.19 -6.18
N VAL A 236 -7.38 18.00 -6.59
CA VAL A 236 -6.94 17.37 -7.84
C VAL A 236 -7.38 18.22 -9.05
N MET A 237 -8.60 18.77 -9.04
CA MET A 237 -9.06 19.71 -10.08
C MET A 237 -8.16 20.93 -10.20
N GLU A 238 -7.85 21.54 -9.07
CA GLU A 238 -7.01 22.74 -9.01
C GLU A 238 -5.60 22.47 -9.56
N VAL A 239 -4.94 21.40 -9.07
CA VAL A 239 -3.59 21.05 -9.51
C VAL A 239 -3.53 20.69 -11.00
N THR A 240 -4.57 20.01 -11.52
CA THR A 240 -4.64 19.62 -12.94
C THR A 240 -5.15 20.75 -13.86
N GLY A 241 -5.59 21.90 -13.31
CA GLY A 241 -6.22 22.98 -14.05
C GLY A 241 -7.57 22.60 -14.71
N ARG A 242 -8.26 21.57 -14.18
CA ARG A 242 -9.48 20.99 -14.77
C ARG A 242 -10.64 21.08 -13.81
N HIS A 243 -11.57 21.97 -14.07
CA HIS A 243 -12.76 22.13 -13.25
C HIS A 243 -13.94 21.37 -13.85
N ARG A 244 -14.62 20.57 -13.03
CA ARG A 244 -15.82 19.81 -13.38
C ARG A 244 -16.86 19.96 -12.27
N PRO A 245 -18.15 20.01 -12.59
CA PRO A 245 -19.19 19.91 -11.58
C PRO A 245 -19.07 18.58 -10.83
N ILE A 246 -19.13 18.62 -9.50
CA ILE A 246 -19.21 17.43 -8.65
C ILE A 246 -20.69 17.08 -8.50
N VAL A 247 -21.03 15.84 -8.82
CA VAL A 247 -22.38 15.29 -8.67
C VAL A 247 -22.34 14.17 -7.63
N HIS A 248 -23.09 14.34 -6.55
CA HIS A 248 -23.21 13.33 -5.51
C HIS A 248 -24.26 12.29 -5.88
N ILE A 249 -23.86 11.03 -5.93
CA ILE A 249 -24.76 9.90 -6.25
C ILE A 249 -25.07 9.16 -4.96
N PRO A 250 -26.36 8.96 -4.60
CA PRO A 250 -26.73 8.19 -3.43
C PRO A 250 -26.03 6.82 -3.40
N GLU A 251 -25.50 6.45 -2.23
CA GLU A 251 -24.74 5.21 -2.07
C GLU A 251 -25.52 3.97 -2.55
N ALA A 252 -26.81 3.91 -2.24
CA ALA A 252 -27.66 2.80 -2.67
C ALA A 252 -27.69 2.64 -4.20
N MET A 253 -27.72 3.75 -4.95
CA MET A 253 -27.67 3.72 -6.41
C MET A 253 -26.29 3.26 -6.90
N MET A 254 -25.21 3.74 -6.30
CA MET A 254 -23.86 3.31 -6.64
C MET A 254 -23.64 1.82 -6.32
N ARG A 255 -24.18 1.32 -5.22
CA ARG A 255 -24.11 -0.10 -4.85
C ARG A 255 -24.87 -0.98 -5.87
N ALA A 256 -26.02 -0.51 -6.38
CA ALA A 256 -26.74 -1.19 -7.46
C ALA A 256 -25.91 -1.24 -8.75
N VAL A 257 -25.26 -0.14 -9.12
CA VAL A 257 -24.32 -0.09 -10.27
C VAL A 257 -23.12 -1.03 -10.03
N GLY A 258 -22.56 -1.02 -8.83
CA GLY A 258 -21.46 -1.92 -8.44
C GLY A 258 -21.85 -3.39 -8.57
N PHE A 259 -23.04 -3.78 -8.11
CA PHE A 259 -23.57 -5.13 -8.24
C PHE A 259 -23.68 -5.61 -9.71
N VAL A 260 -24.07 -4.73 -10.61
CA VAL A 260 -24.10 -5.03 -12.06
C VAL A 260 -22.68 -5.08 -12.63
N ALA A 261 -21.82 -4.14 -12.21
CA ALA A 261 -20.45 -4.07 -12.70
C ALA A 261 -19.61 -5.29 -12.29
N GLU A 262 -19.84 -5.86 -11.10
CA GLU A 262 -19.18 -7.09 -10.62
C GLU A 262 -19.39 -8.31 -11.53
N LYS A 263 -20.44 -8.31 -12.38
CA LYS A 263 -20.70 -9.38 -13.34
C LYS A 263 -19.90 -9.24 -14.64
N LEU A 264 -19.20 -8.14 -14.82
CA LEU A 264 -18.36 -7.93 -16.01
C LEU A 264 -17.01 -8.67 -15.86
N PRO A 265 -16.37 -9.09 -16.95
CA PRO A 265 -15.10 -9.83 -16.90
C PRO A 265 -13.93 -9.09 -16.23
N ARG A 266 -14.02 -7.77 -16.13
CA ARG A 266 -13.02 -6.91 -15.44
C ARG A 266 -13.77 -5.76 -14.77
N PRO A 267 -14.37 -5.98 -13.60
CA PRO A 267 -15.12 -4.95 -12.92
C PRO A 267 -14.21 -3.79 -12.50
N VAL A 268 -14.64 -2.58 -12.88
CA VAL A 268 -13.94 -1.33 -12.52
C VAL A 268 -14.47 -0.79 -11.19
N LEU A 269 -15.65 -1.26 -10.77
CA LEU A 269 -16.34 -0.84 -9.56
C LEU A 269 -16.93 -2.07 -8.88
N SER A 270 -16.73 -2.21 -7.59
CA SER A 270 -17.36 -3.23 -6.75
C SER A 270 -18.09 -2.59 -5.57
N ARG A 271 -19.00 -3.33 -4.95
CA ARG A 271 -19.67 -2.88 -3.73
C ARG A 271 -18.66 -2.62 -2.60
N ASP A 272 -17.62 -3.42 -2.52
CA ASP A 272 -16.55 -3.26 -1.53
C ASP A 272 -15.73 -1.99 -1.79
N ALA A 273 -15.42 -1.67 -3.06
CA ALA A 273 -14.77 -0.41 -3.43
C ALA A 273 -15.61 0.81 -3.05
N ILE A 274 -16.94 0.73 -3.22
CA ILE A 274 -17.86 1.81 -2.82
C ILE A 274 -17.84 1.95 -1.30
N THR A 275 -17.98 0.86 -0.55
CA THR A 275 -17.91 0.86 0.91
C THR A 275 -16.59 1.46 1.41
N PHE A 276 -15.48 1.11 0.76
CA PHE A 276 -14.17 1.68 1.08
C PHE A 276 -14.12 3.20 0.85
N VAL A 277 -14.65 3.68 -0.27
CA VAL A 277 -14.62 5.12 -0.62
C VAL A 277 -15.60 5.94 0.24
N THR A 278 -16.69 5.35 0.73
CA THR A 278 -17.70 6.05 1.55
C THR A 278 -17.39 6.03 3.05
N ALA A 279 -16.43 5.24 3.51
CA ALA A 279 -16.01 5.21 4.91
C ALA A 279 -15.02 6.34 5.24
N ASP A 280 -14.96 6.72 6.52
CA ASP A 280 -13.93 7.61 7.03
C ASP A 280 -12.59 6.87 7.16
N HIS A 281 -11.53 7.48 6.63
CA HIS A 281 -10.15 6.97 6.68
C HIS A 281 -9.20 8.01 7.24
N VAL A 282 -9.44 8.41 8.50
CA VAL A 282 -8.57 9.31 9.26
C VAL A 282 -7.92 8.56 10.41
N CYS A 283 -6.75 9.01 10.82
CA CYS A 283 -5.98 8.35 11.86
C CYS A 283 -5.15 9.36 12.67
N ASP A 284 -4.71 8.94 13.86
CA ASP A 284 -3.79 9.73 14.66
C ASP A 284 -2.35 9.45 14.22
N ILE A 285 -1.69 10.47 13.67
CA ILE A 285 -0.31 10.41 13.20
C ILE A 285 0.71 10.88 14.25
N ALA A 286 0.27 11.38 15.41
CA ALA A 286 1.19 11.91 16.43
C ALA A 286 2.22 10.86 16.88
N PRO A 287 1.84 9.60 17.18
CA PRO A 287 2.82 8.57 17.55
C PRO A 287 3.87 8.29 16.47
N LEU A 288 3.47 8.34 15.19
CA LEU A 288 4.38 8.17 14.06
C LEU A 288 5.41 9.31 14.00
N VAL A 289 4.92 10.56 14.05
CA VAL A 289 5.76 11.75 13.94
C VAL A 289 6.72 11.85 15.13
N GLU A 290 6.23 11.64 16.34
CA GLU A 290 7.05 11.72 17.57
C GLU A 290 8.14 10.63 17.61
N LYS A 291 7.79 9.38 17.31
CA LYS A 291 8.73 8.26 17.40
C LYS A 291 9.74 8.23 16.27
N LEU A 292 9.30 8.46 15.03
CA LEU A 292 10.18 8.38 13.87
C LEU A 292 10.85 9.71 13.53
N GLY A 293 10.36 10.85 14.08
CA GLY A 293 10.89 12.18 13.74
C GLY A 293 10.69 12.55 12.26
N ILE A 294 9.61 12.04 11.64
CA ILE A 294 9.36 12.26 10.22
C ILE A 294 8.54 13.51 9.98
N GLN A 295 8.90 14.24 8.92
CA GLN A 295 8.08 15.32 8.40
C GLN A 295 7.27 14.80 7.20
N LEU A 296 5.95 14.90 7.29
CA LEU A 296 5.03 14.43 6.25
C LEU A 296 4.78 15.55 5.23
N THR A 297 4.66 15.15 3.98
CA THR A 297 4.50 16.07 2.85
C THR A 297 3.04 16.48 2.67
N PRO A 298 2.68 17.78 2.67
CA PRO A 298 1.35 18.24 2.34
C PRO A 298 0.90 17.76 0.97
N MET A 299 -0.37 17.31 0.85
CA MET A 299 -0.87 16.70 -0.38
C MET A 299 -0.73 17.63 -1.59
N ARG A 300 -1.01 18.92 -1.44
CA ARG A 300 -0.86 19.92 -2.50
C ARG A 300 0.55 19.95 -3.10
N GLN A 301 1.57 19.88 -2.26
CA GLN A 301 2.97 19.86 -2.69
C GLN A 301 3.29 18.56 -3.43
N ALA A 302 2.87 17.43 -2.87
CA ALA A 302 3.13 16.12 -3.44
C ALA A 302 2.43 15.90 -4.79
N LEU A 303 1.29 16.53 -5.05
CA LEU A 303 0.54 16.41 -6.31
C LEU A 303 1.16 17.17 -7.50
N SER A 304 2.27 17.87 -7.32
CA SER A 304 2.93 18.65 -8.39
C SER A 304 3.22 17.84 -9.67
N TYR A 305 3.36 16.51 -9.57
CA TYR A 305 3.54 15.62 -10.72
C TYR A 305 2.31 15.51 -11.65
N LEU A 306 1.12 15.95 -11.19
CA LEU A 306 -0.11 16.00 -11.99
C LEU A 306 -0.31 17.36 -12.68
N ALA A 307 0.50 18.38 -12.33
CA ALA A 307 0.38 19.69 -12.94
C ALA A 307 0.72 19.62 -14.44
N PRO A 308 0.02 20.38 -15.30
CA PRO A 308 0.38 20.46 -16.70
C PRO A 308 1.82 21.01 -16.82
N PRO A 309 2.58 20.57 -17.82
CA PRO A 309 3.89 21.16 -18.09
C PRO A 309 3.72 22.66 -18.32
N ARG A 310 4.61 23.44 -17.71
CA ARG A 310 4.67 24.91 -17.89
C ARG A 310 5.11 25.26 -19.28
#